data_ac60a6fe0d356c4df5ab122f72a3d234
#
_entry.id   ac60a6fe0d356c4df5ab122f72a3d234
#
_cell.length_a   1.000
_cell.length_b   1.000
_cell.length_c   1.000
_cell.angle_alpha   90.00
_cell.angle_beta   90.00
_cell.angle_gamma   90.00
#
_symmetry.space_group_name_H-M   'P 1'
#
loop_
_entity.id
_entity.type
_entity.pdbx_description
1 polymer ?
#
loop_
_entity_poly.entity_id
_entity_poly.type
_entity_poly.pdbx_seq_one_letter_code
_entity_poly.pdbx_strand_id
1 'polypeptide(L)'
;RMYHKDVTQKLEIDLQEGWQNLNGDQAEQFARFRNPQYGDIGRVQRQQILLKALQQKIFSPTILPSLPKAVQVLQQYIDTNLSVEEMLAIANFGREIKQDDLRMILLPGRFNSLEEYDGRSYWILNRREIRTIVANNFTDNHAGGETSVYSLRIAIQNATHTKGLARRTRNYLAKQGYTNVYISDDSSQKLETTAIIAQKGDIQSANLLKNQLGIGKVESSSTGALDSDLTIRVGDDVDQFLDAQQ
;
A
#
# COMPACT_ATOMS: atom_id res chain seq x y z
N ARG A 1 -10.17 -2.63 16.38
CA ARG A 1 -9.24 -3.12 17.42
C ARG A 1 -8.52 -4.35 16.90
N MET A 2 -7.20 -4.41 17.05
CA MET A 2 -6.39 -5.60 16.78
C MET A 2 -6.09 -6.27 18.11
N TYR A 3 -6.64 -7.45 18.32
CA TYR A 3 -6.42 -8.22 19.54
C TYR A 3 -6.03 -9.65 19.18
N HIS A 4 -4.91 -10.12 19.74
CA HIS A 4 -4.46 -11.49 19.60
C HIS A 4 -3.54 -11.84 20.78
N LYS A 5 -3.74 -13.05 21.33
CA LYS A 5 -2.89 -13.57 22.40
C LYS A 5 -2.39 -14.94 22.01
N ASP A 6 -1.08 -15.03 21.83
CA ASP A 6 -0.38 -16.30 21.59
C ASP A 6 0.52 -16.61 22.79
N VAL A 7 0.09 -17.57 23.60
CA VAL A 7 0.81 -17.98 24.80
C VAL A 7 2.13 -18.66 24.45
N THR A 8 2.17 -19.38 23.31
CA THR A 8 3.34 -20.16 22.89
C THR A 8 4.47 -19.25 22.44
N GLN A 9 4.14 -18.18 21.72
CA GLN A 9 5.12 -17.18 21.24
C GLN A 9 5.30 -16.01 22.20
N LYS A 10 4.62 -16.03 23.36
CA LYS A 10 4.58 -14.90 24.31
C LYS A 10 4.22 -13.56 23.64
N LEU A 11 3.36 -13.62 22.64
CA LEU A 11 2.92 -12.46 21.89
C LEU A 11 1.53 -12.05 22.35
N GLU A 12 1.43 -10.84 22.86
CA GLU A 12 0.16 -10.20 23.17
C GLU A 12 0.04 -8.92 22.34
N ILE A 13 -1.00 -8.86 21.52
CA ILE A 13 -1.31 -7.73 20.65
C ILE A 13 -2.62 -7.13 21.14
N ASP A 14 -2.59 -5.86 21.52
CA ASP A 14 -3.78 -5.08 21.85
C ASP A 14 -3.61 -3.63 21.35
N LEU A 15 -4.02 -3.41 20.11
CA LEU A 15 -3.98 -2.10 19.49
C LEU A 15 -5.41 -1.60 19.23
N GLN A 16 -5.67 -0.37 19.61
CA GLN A 16 -6.96 0.26 19.36
C GLN A 16 -7.15 0.53 17.86
N GLU A 17 -8.39 0.79 17.47
CA GLU A 17 -8.71 1.18 16.12
C GLU A 17 -8.36 2.64 15.86
N GLY A 18 -8.00 2.94 14.61
CA GLY A 18 -7.70 4.30 14.15
C GLY A 18 -6.21 4.62 14.08
N TRP A 19 -5.93 5.84 13.65
CA TRP A 19 -4.57 6.37 13.56
C TRP A 19 -4.05 6.74 14.94
N GLN A 20 -2.85 6.28 15.24
CA GLN A 20 -2.20 6.52 16.51
C GLN A 20 -0.67 6.53 16.35
N ASN A 21 0.01 7.25 17.23
CA ASN A 21 1.47 7.17 17.31
C ASN A 21 1.86 5.89 18.05
N LEU A 22 2.54 5.00 17.35
CA LEU A 22 3.00 3.74 17.91
C LEU A 22 4.42 3.89 18.48
N ASN A 23 4.65 3.34 19.66
CA ASN A 23 6.01 3.07 20.14
C ASN A 23 6.59 1.81 19.47
N GLY A 24 7.83 1.41 19.82
CA GLY A 24 8.50 0.27 19.20
C GLY A 24 7.73 -1.05 19.37
N ASP A 25 7.27 -1.33 20.60
CA ASP A 25 6.52 -2.57 20.90
C ASP A 25 5.18 -2.60 20.17
N GLN A 26 4.48 -1.49 20.11
CA GLN A 26 3.22 -1.35 19.39
C GLN A 26 3.43 -1.48 17.86
N ALA A 27 4.53 -0.95 17.34
CA ALA A 27 4.90 -1.10 15.92
C ALA A 27 5.19 -2.56 15.57
N GLU A 28 5.87 -3.30 16.46
CA GLU A 28 6.06 -4.74 16.33
C GLU A 28 4.72 -5.49 16.35
N GLN A 29 3.85 -5.19 17.32
CA GLN A 29 2.51 -5.77 17.40
C GLN A 29 1.74 -5.54 16.10
N PHE A 30 1.75 -4.31 15.57
CA PHE A 30 1.09 -3.96 14.31
C PHE A 30 1.63 -4.75 13.12
N ALA A 31 2.95 -4.89 13.01
CA ALA A 31 3.62 -5.61 11.93
C ALA A 31 3.38 -7.14 12.01
N ARG A 32 3.25 -7.69 13.22
CA ARG A 32 3.09 -9.13 13.45
C ARG A 32 1.63 -9.61 13.46
N PHE A 33 0.67 -8.71 13.65
CA PHE A 33 -0.74 -9.08 13.70
C PHE A 33 -1.18 -9.81 12.43
N ARG A 34 -1.90 -10.92 12.60
CA ARG A 34 -2.53 -11.69 11.53
C ARG A 34 -4.04 -11.68 11.73
N ASN A 35 -4.75 -11.08 10.80
CA ASN A 35 -6.21 -11.17 10.77
C ASN A 35 -6.61 -12.53 10.15
N PRO A 36 -7.46 -13.33 10.79
CA PRO A 36 -7.95 -14.61 10.21
C PRO A 36 -8.57 -14.45 8.82
N GLN A 37 -9.20 -13.32 8.54
CA GLN A 37 -9.88 -13.06 7.27
C GLN A 37 -8.91 -12.77 6.11
N TYR A 38 -7.80 -12.06 6.38
CA TYR A 38 -6.85 -11.61 5.35
C TYR A 38 -5.49 -12.33 5.41
N GLY A 39 -5.30 -13.19 6.41
CA GLY A 39 -4.12 -14.03 6.56
C GLY A 39 -2.79 -13.27 6.47
N ASP A 40 -1.84 -13.85 5.74
CA ASP A 40 -0.51 -13.27 5.55
C ASP A 40 -0.49 -12.01 4.68
N ILE A 41 -1.41 -11.87 3.75
CA ILE A 41 -1.46 -10.68 2.89
C ILE A 41 -1.80 -9.43 3.71
N GLY A 42 -2.77 -9.53 4.63
CA GLY A 42 -3.05 -8.43 5.54
C GLY A 42 -1.84 -8.05 6.41
N ARG A 43 -0.98 -9.02 6.74
CA ARG A 43 0.28 -8.77 7.43
C ARG A 43 1.26 -8.01 6.54
N VAL A 44 1.45 -8.42 5.28
CA VAL A 44 2.33 -7.74 4.33
C VAL A 44 1.87 -6.29 4.10
N GLN A 45 0.57 -6.05 3.95
CA GLN A 45 0.04 -4.69 3.82
C GLN A 45 0.35 -3.82 5.05
N ARG A 46 0.18 -4.36 6.27
CA ARG A 46 0.55 -3.64 7.50
C ARG A 46 2.05 -3.34 7.57
N GLN A 47 2.89 -4.27 7.14
CA GLN A 47 4.33 -4.05 7.04
C GLN A 47 4.66 -2.92 6.05
N GLN A 48 3.99 -2.85 4.91
CA GLN A 48 4.15 -1.74 3.96
C GLN A 48 3.70 -0.41 4.55
N ILE A 49 2.57 -0.39 5.27
CA ILE A 49 2.08 0.81 5.97
C ILE A 49 3.11 1.27 7.02
N LEU A 50 3.66 0.35 7.80
CA LEU A 50 4.70 0.65 8.79
C LEU A 50 5.97 1.19 8.12
N LEU A 51 6.44 0.54 7.04
CA LEU A 51 7.62 1.01 6.28
C LEU A 51 7.41 2.41 5.72
N LYS A 52 6.22 2.70 5.19
CA LYS A 52 5.86 4.04 4.71
C LYS A 52 5.88 5.09 5.83
N ALA A 53 5.34 4.74 7.00
CA ALA A 53 5.36 5.62 8.17
C ALA A 53 6.78 5.85 8.71
N LEU A 54 7.61 4.80 8.74
CA LEU A 54 9.03 4.89 9.12
C LEU A 54 9.81 5.78 8.14
N GLN A 55 9.59 5.60 6.84
CA GLN A 55 10.19 6.43 5.81
C GLN A 55 9.86 7.91 6.03
N GLN A 56 8.59 8.26 6.21
CA GLN A 56 8.17 9.64 6.49
C GLN A 56 8.87 10.22 7.72
N LYS A 57 9.06 9.40 8.75
CA LYS A 57 9.75 9.79 9.98
C LYS A 57 11.26 9.96 9.76
N ILE A 58 11.91 9.08 8.99
CA ILE A 58 13.36 9.14 8.68
C ILE A 58 13.68 10.37 7.84
N PHE A 59 12.81 10.77 6.92
CA PHE A 59 12.99 11.99 6.12
C PHE A 59 12.63 13.27 6.86
N SER A 60 12.09 13.17 8.09
CA SER A 60 11.86 14.34 8.92
C SER A 60 13.20 14.97 9.36
N PRO A 61 13.35 16.30 9.25
CA PRO A 61 14.57 17.01 9.69
C PRO A 61 14.94 16.73 11.16
N THR A 62 13.97 16.40 11.99
CA THR A 62 14.15 16.13 13.42
C THR A 62 14.91 14.84 13.72
N ILE A 63 14.97 13.90 12.78
CA ILE A 63 15.62 12.60 12.94
C ILE A 63 17.11 12.62 12.57
N LEU A 64 17.55 13.59 11.77
CA LEU A 64 18.91 13.65 11.23
C LEU A 64 20.02 13.48 12.28
N PRO A 65 19.95 14.15 13.45
CA PRO A 65 20.97 13.97 14.48
C PRO A 65 21.03 12.56 15.08
N SER A 66 19.95 11.80 14.94
CA SER A 66 19.81 10.44 15.52
C SER A 66 20.17 9.32 14.53
N LEU A 67 20.43 9.62 13.26
CA LEU A 67 20.77 8.60 12.25
C LEU A 67 21.98 7.74 12.60
N PRO A 68 23.11 8.29 13.09
CA PRO A 68 24.25 7.45 13.48
C PRO A 68 23.91 6.44 14.57
N LYS A 69 23.11 6.87 15.56
CA LYS A 69 22.63 5.99 16.63
C LYS A 69 21.68 4.91 16.09
N ALA A 70 20.80 5.27 15.16
CA ALA A 70 19.89 4.31 14.51
C ALA A 70 20.67 3.26 13.74
N VAL A 71 21.72 3.63 12.98
CA VAL A 71 22.60 2.69 12.27
C VAL A 71 23.30 1.76 13.24
N GLN A 72 23.84 2.26 14.36
CA GLN A 72 24.47 1.41 15.38
C GLN A 72 23.49 0.40 15.99
N VAL A 73 22.23 0.80 16.23
CA VAL A 73 21.19 -0.12 16.71
C VAL A 73 20.88 -1.15 15.64
N LEU A 74 20.71 -0.75 14.39
CA LEU A 74 20.42 -1.67 13.28
C LEU A 74 21.51 -2.75 13.14
N GLN A 75 22.79 -2.41 13.30
CA GLN A 75 23.90 -3.38 13.26
C GLN A 75 23.78 -4.51 14.28
N GLN A 76 23.10 -4.28 15.39
CA GLN A 76 22.89 -5.31 16.43
C GLN A 76 21.82 -6.33 16.04
N TYR A 77 20.93 -5.99 15.11
CA TYR A 77 19.75 -6.79 14.76
C TYR A 77 19.74 -7.25 13.29
N ILE A 78 20.66 -6.74 12.46
CA ILE A 78 20.75 -7.10 11.04
C ILE A 78 22.07 -7.80 10.79
N ASP A 79 22.00 -9.02 10.27
CA ASP A 79 23.16 -9.73 9.75
C ASP A 79 23.44 -9.23 8.33
N THR A 80 24.55 -8.50 8.17
CA THR A 80 24.93 -7.86 6.92
C THR A 80 26.45 -7.77 6.81
N ASN A 81 26.97 -7.80 5.59
CA ASN A 81 28.38 -7.55 5.29
C ASN A 81 28.71 -6.07 5.07
N LEU A 82 27.73 -5.16 5.25
CA LEU A 82 27.95 -3.72 5.12
C LEU A 82 28.68 -3.17 6.35
N SER A 83 29.69 -2.34 6.12
CA SER A 83 30.34 -1.53 7.17
C SER A 83 29.41 -0.40 7.64
N VAL A 84 29.76 0.22 8.78
CA VAL A 84 29.02 1.38 9.30
C VAL A 84 29.04 2.53 8.30
N GLU A 85 30.20 2.76 7.67
CA GLU A 85 30.39 3.80 6.67
C GLU A 85 29.47 3.59 5.46
N GLU A 86 29.39 2.35 4.97
CA GLU A 86 28.51 1.99 3.85
C GLU A 86 27.03 2.14 4.23
N MET A 87 26.64 1.73 5.44
CA MET A 87 25.26 1.92 5.94
C MET A 87 24.90 3.41 6.07
N LEU A 88 25.86 4.25 6.55
CA LEU A 88 25.66 5.69 6.60
C LEU A 88 25.60 6.31 5.20
N ALA A 89 26.40 5.83 4.26
CA ALA A 89 26.33 6.26 2.86
C ALA A 89 24.98 5.96 2.23
N ILE A 90 24.46 4.73 2.45
CA ILE A 90 23.10 4.33 2.01
C ILE A 90 22.02 5.19 2.68
N ALA A 91 22.14 5.44 3.98
CA ALA A 91 21.19 6.30 4.69
C ALA A 91 21.21 7.74 4.16
N ASN A 92 22.38 8.28 3.85
CA ASN A 92 22.51 9.61 3.23
C ASN A 92 21.93 9.65 1.81
N PHE A 93 22.22 8.65 0.98
CA PHE A 93 21.60 8.50 -0.34
C PHE A 93 20.08 8.41 -0.24
N GLY A 94 19.58 7.60 0.72
CA GLY A 94 18.14 7.47 0.95
C GLY A 94 17.43 8.81 1.25
N ARG A 95 18.14 9.80 1.79
CA ARG A 95 17.60 11.15 2.05
C ARG A 95 17.34 11.97 0.79
N GLU A 96 18.03 11.66 -0.30
CA GLU A 96 17.85 12.33 -1.60
C GLU A 96 16.66 11.74 -2.36
N ILE A 97 16.21 10.55 -2.00
CA ILE A 97 15.06 9.89 -2.61
C ILE A 97 13.78 10.57 -2.12
N LYS A 98 12.99 11.10 -3.03
CA LYS A 98 11.68 11.66 -2.70
C LYS A 98 10.71 10.53 -2.36
N GLN A 99 9.73 10.83 -1.50
CA GLN A 99 8.72 9.85 -1.10
C GLN A 99 7.97 9.26 -2.32
N ASP A 100 7.75 10.05 -3.35
CA ASP A 100 7.06 9.65 -4.57
C ASP A 100 7.90 8.75 -5.50
N ASP A 101 9.23 8.69 -5.28
CA ASP A 101 10.15 7.84 -6.05
C ASP A 101 10.21 6.41 -5.50
N LEU A 102 9.69 6.17 -4.28
CA LEU A 102 9.63 4.84 -3.68
C LEU A 102 8.38 4.10 -4.09
N ARG A 103 8.57 2.91 -4.65
CA ARG A 103 7.49 2.03 -5.08
C ARG A 103 7.51 0.74 -4.29
N MET A 104 6.38 0.39 -3.69
CA MET A 104 6.19 -0.88 -3.01
C MET A 104 5.13 -1.68 -3.77
N ILE A 105 5.50 -2.81 -4.33
CA ILE A 105 4.64 -3.63 -5.18
C ILE A 105 4.52 -5.01 -4.56
N LEU A 106 3.29 -5.43 -4.27
CA LEU A 106 3.01 -6.83 -3.91
C LEU A 106 3.01 -7.65 -5.20
N LEU A 107 3.83 -8.69 -5.25
CA LEU A 107 3.86 -9.59 -6.40
C LEU A 107 2.51 -10.29 -6.54
N PRO A 108 1.87 -10.22 -7.73
CA PRO A 108 0.56 -10.79 -7.96
C PRO A 108 0.54 -12.30 -7.82
N GLY A 109 -0.56 -12.79 -7.27
CA GLY A 109 -0.76 -14.20 -6.99
C GLY A 109 -2.16 -14.48 -6.47
N ARG A 110 -2.34 -15.68 -5.93
CA ARG A 110 -3.57 -16.11 -5.25
C ARG A 110 -3.23 -16.94 -4.03
N PHE A 111 -4.15 -17.07 -3.12
CA PHE A 111 -4.04 -18.11 -2.10
C PHE A 111 -4.23 -19.49 -2.75
N ASN A 112 -3.51 -20.47 -2.23
CA ASN A 112 -3.79 -21.88 -2.54
C ASN A 112 -5.15 -22.29 -1.94
N SER A 113 -5.78 -23.33 -2.51
CA SER A 113 -6.91 -23.98 -1.87
C SER A 113 -6.46 -24.81 -0.64
N LEU A 114 -7.39 -25.16 0.25
CA LEU A 114 -7.08 -25.99 1.41
C LEU A 114 -6.61 -27.41 1.04
N GLU A 115 -6.96 -27.88 -0.15
CA GLU A 115 -6.59 -29.19 -0.68
C GLU A 115 -5.18 -29.21 -1.28
N GLU A 116 -4.68 -28.02 -1.65
CA GLU A 116 -3.31 -27.86 -2.12
C GLU A 116 -2.35 -27.79 -0.89
N TYR A 117 -1.20 -28.41 -0.98
CA TYR A 117 -0.09 -28.28 -0.01
C TYR A 117 -0.41 -28.68 1.43
N ASP A 118 -1.16 -29.76 1.65
CA ASP A 118 -1.44 -30.36 2.97
C ASP A 118 -2.02 -29.38 4.00
N GLY A 119 -2.92 -28.49 3.58
CA GLY A 119 -3.57 -27.50 4.45
C GLY A 119 -2.69 -26.31 4.87
N ARG A 120 -1.48 -26.21 4.32
CA ARG A 120 -0.61 -25.04 4.54
C ARG A 120 -1.03 -23.89 3.63
N SER A 121 -0.94 -22.66 4.14
CA SER A 121 -1.26 -21.46 3.37
C SER A 121 -0.03 -20.93 2.66
N TYR A 122 -0.13 -20.82 1.33
CA TYR A 122 0.90 -20.24 0.47
C TYR A 122 0.31 -19.16 -0.44
N TRP A 123 1.13 -18.20 -0.84
CA TRP A 123 0.82 -17.26 -1.90
C TRP A 123 1.39 -17.77 -3.22
N ILE A 124 0.52 -18.25 -4.10
CA ILE A 124 0.91 -18.83 -5.39
C ILE A 124 1.09 -17.69 -6.40
N LEU A 125 2.33 -17.46 -6.78
CA LEU A 125 2.71 -16.35 -7.65
C LEU A 125 2.20 -16.49 -9.08
N ASN A 126 1.66 -15.42 -9.64
CA ASN A 126 1.31 -15.31 -11.06
C ASN A 126 2.54 -14.86 -11.87
N ARG A 127 3.28 -15.81 -12.41
CA ARG A 127 4.53 -15.55 -13.16
C ARG A 127 4.33 -14.67 -14.40
N ARG A 128 3.15 -14.71 -15.02
CA ARG A 128 2.86 -13.88 -16.19
C ARG A 128 2.74 -12.40 -15.80
N GLU A 129 1.94 -12.11 -14.81
CA GLU A 129 1.78 -10.74 -14.29
C GLU A 129 3.08 -10.19 -13.70
N ILE A 130 3.86 -11.03 -13.00
CA ILE A 130 5.18 -10.64 -12.47
C ILE A 130 6.12 -10.19 -13.59
N ARG A 131 6.17 -10.91 -14.73
CA ARG A 131 7.02 -10.49 -15.86
C ARG A 131 6.63 -9.10 -16.37
N THR A 132 5.34 -8.81 -16.44
CA THR A 132 4.84 -7.48 -16.84
C THR A 132 5.28 -6.40 -15.81
N ILE A 133 5.14 -6.70 -14.52
CA ILE A 133 5.58 -5.76 -13.46
C ILE A 133 7.09 -5.51 -13.55
N VAL A 134 7.89 -6.56 -13.74
CA VAL A 134 9.35 -6.42 -13.87
C VAL A 134 9.71 -5.60 -15.11
N ALA A 135 9.09 -5.88 -16.26
CA ALA A 135 9.30 -5.11 -17.48
C ALA A 135 8.96 -3.62 -17.29
N ASN A 136 7.86 -3.32 -16.61
CA ASN A 136 7.39 -1.94 -16.44
C ASN A 136 8.17 -1.14 -15.37
N ASN A 137 8.84 -1.81 -14.43
CA ASN A 137 9.47 -1.12 -13.29
C ASN A 137 11.01 -1.27 -13.22
N PHE A 138 11.60 -2.24 -13.93
CA PHE A 138 13.03 -2.56 -13.82
C PHE A 138 13.76 -2.59 -15.17
N THR A 139 13.09 -2.31 -16.28
CA THR A 139 13.75 -2.19 -17.59
C THR A 139 13.53 -0.79 -18.16
N ASP A 140 14.55 -0.25 -18.86
CA ASP A 140 14.47 1.06 -19.52
C ASP A 140 13.51 1.04 -20.72
N ASN A 141 13.15 -0.13 -21.19
CA ASN A 141 12.12 -0.33 -22.21
C ASN A 141 10.74 -0.34 -21.55
N HIS A 142 10.09 0.79 -21.53
CA HIS A 142 8.65 0.90 -21.24
C HIS A 142 7.84 0.27 -22.39
N ALA A 143 8.02 -1.03 -22.62
CA ALA A 143 7.15 -1.84 -23.43
C ALA A 143 5.85 -2.12 -22.65
N GLY A 144 5.22 -1.06 -22.15
CA GLY A 144 3.86 -1.09 -21.67
C GLY A 144 2.99 -1.35 -22.88
N GLY A 145 2.55 -2.60 -23.08
CA GLY A 145 1.39 -2.83 -23.92
C GLY A 145 0.29 -1.88 -23.42
N GLU A 146 -0.32 -1.12 -24.32
CA GLU A 146 -1.41 -0.20 -24.01
C GLU A 146 -2.60 -0.97 -23.44
N THR A 147 -2.52 -1.34 -22.16
CA THR A 147 -3.72 -1.79 -21.45
C THR A 147 -4.58 -0.55 -21.29
N SER A 148 -5.69 -0.52 -21.99
CA SER A 148 -6.62 0.60 -21.87
C SER A 148 -6.99 0.79 -20.40
N VAL A 149 -6.79 1.99 -19.85
CA VAL A 149 -7.15 2.33 -18.49
C VAL A 149 -8.61 2.02 -18.15
N TYR A 150 -9.49 2.01 -19.18
CA TYR A 150 -10.91 1.70 -19.05
C TYR A 150 -11.21 0.22 -18.74
N SER A 151 -10.26 -0.70 -19.02
CA SER A 151 -10.41 -2.14 -18.76
C SER A 151 -9.77 -2.59 -17.44
N LEU A 152 -9.04 -1.72 -16.77
CA LEU A 152 -8.40 -2.01 -15.48
C LEU A 152 -9.44 -2.32 -14.41
N ARG A 153 -9.10 -3.24 -13.52
CA ARG A 153 -9.91 -3.57 -12.36
C ARG A 153 -9.69 -2.54 -11.26
N ILE A 154 -10.69 -1.67 -11.08
CA ILE A 154 -10.62 -0.53 -10.16
C ILE A 154 -11.49 -0.79 -8.95
N ALA A 155 -10.86 -0.86 -7.77
CA ALA A 155 -11.56 -0.89 -6.50
C ALA A 155 -11.84 0.52 -5.98
N ILE A 156 -12.99 0.73 -5.37
CA ILE A 156 -13.32 1.98 -4.67
C ILE A 156 -13.51 1.68 -3.19
N GLN A 157 -12.78 2.40 -2.35
CA GLN A 157 -12.87 2.37 -0.90
C GLN A 157 -13.33 3.75 -0.41
N ASN A 158 -14.35 3.79 0.43
CA ASN A 158 -14.77 5.04 1.07
C ASN A 158 -13.84 5.35 2.25
N ALA A 159 -13.13 6.45 2.16
CA ALA A 159 -12.26 6.97 3.22
C ALA A 159 -12.81 8.27 3.82
N THR A 160 -14.14 8.43 3.85
CA THR A 160 -14.84 9.59 4.43
C THR A 160 -15.90 9.15 5.42
N HIS A 161 -16.56 10.11 6.07
CA HIS A 161 -17.74 9.86 6.89
C HIS A 161 -19.04 9.89 6.07
N THR A 162 -18.99 10.36 4.82
CA THR A 162 -20.15 10.50 3.94
C THR A 162 -20.57 9.14 3.38
N LYS A 163 -21.76 8.68 3.77
CA LYS A 163 -22.30 7.40 3.27
C LYS A 163 -22.62 7.48 1.78
N GLY A 164 -22.35 6.41 1.05
CA GLY A 164 -22.72 6.25 -0.36
C GLY A 164 -21.75 6.94 -1.35
N LEU A 165 -20.71 7.64 -0.89
CA LEU A 165 -19.76 8.35 -1.75
C LEU A 165 -19.03 7.39 -2.71
N ALA A 166 -18.59 6.21 -2.23
CA ALA A 166 -18.00 5.18 -3.09
C ALA A 166 -18.95 4.73 -4.22
N ARG A 167 -20.26 4.65 -3.95
CA ARG A 167 -21.27 4.30 -4.97
C ARG A 167 -21.42 5.42 -6.00
N ARG A 168 -21.46 6.68 -5.57
CA ARG A 168 -21.51 7.84 -6.47
C ARG A 168 -20.29 7.88 -7.37
N THR A 169 -19.10 7.67 -6.81
CA THR A 169 -17.82 7.61 -7.56
C THR A 169 -17.82 6.46 -8.58
N ARG A 170 -18.26 5.25 -8.18
CA ARG A 170 -18.39 4.13 -9.11
C ARG A 170 -19.31 4.46 -10.28
N ASN A 171 -20.47 5.03 -10.00
CA ASN A 171 -21.45 5.38 -11.03
C ASN A 171 -20.91 6.47 -11.97
N TYR A 172 -20.15 7.43 -11.45
CA TYR A 172 -19.47 8.44 -12.27
C TYR A 172 -18.47 7.78 -13.22
N LEU A 173 -17.57 6.92 -12.70
CA LEU A 173 -16.58 6.22 -13.53
C LEU A 173 -17.23 5.33 -14.59
N ALA A 174 -18.31 4.64 -14.25
CA ALA A 174 -19.06 3.82 -15.20
C ALA A 174 -19.63 4.68 -16.37
N LYS A 175 -20.12 5.89 -16.09
CA LYS A 175 -20.53 6.85 -17.13
C LYS A 175 -19.38 7.35 -18.00
N GLN A 176 -18.16 7.39 -17.45
CA GLN A 176 -16.94 7.74 -18.19
C GLN A 176 -16.35 6.57 -19.00
N GLY A 177 -17.00 5.40 -19.01
CA GLY A 177 -16.58 4.25 -19.82
C GLY A 177 -15.70 3.23 -19.09
N TYR A 178 -15.48 3.37 -17.79
CA TYR A 178 -14.78 2.35 -17.01
C TYR A 178 -15.68 1.14 -16.77
N THR A 179 -15.29 -0.03 -17.30
CA THR A 179 -16.16 -1.21 -17.32
C THR A 179 -15.99 -2.14 -16.11
N ASN A 180 -14.88 -2.04 -15.40
CA ASN A 180 -14.52 -2.98 -14.34
C ASN A 180 -14.28 -2.26 -13.00
N VAL A 181 -15.30 -1.54 -12.53
CA VAL A 181 -15.26 -0.77 -11.28
C VAL A 181 -16.16 -1.39 -10.23
N TYR A 182 -15.61 -1.66 -9.05
CA TYR A 182 -16.35 -2.26 -7.95
C TYR A 182 -16.06 -1.54 -6.61
N ILE A 183 -16.98 -1.70 -5.66
CA ILE A 183 -16.82 -1.18 -4.31
C ILE A 183 -16.18 -2.27 -3.45
N SER A 184 -15.10 -1.92 -2.79
CA SER A 184 -14.44 -2.74 -1.77
C SER A 184 -14.80 -2.23 -0.37
N ASP A 185 -14.28 -2.91 0.66
CA ASP A 185 -14.46 -2.51 2.05
C ASP A 185 -13.99 -1.07 2.27
N ASP A 186 -14.70 -0.34 3.13
CA ASP A 186 -14.36 1.03 3.48
C ASP A 186 -12.96 1.10 4.10
N SER A 187 -12.23 2.17 3.79
CA SER A 187 -10.95 2.42 4.43
C SER A 187 -11.16 2.84 5.88
N SER A 188 -10.39 2.25 6.79
CA SER A 188 -10.32 2.70 8.19
C SER A 188 -9.65 4.07 8.33
N GLN A 189 -8.82 4.44 7.36
CA GLN A 189 -8.22 5.77 7.27
C GLN A 189 -9.20 6.75 6.65
N LYS A 190 -9.41 7.89 7.32
CA LYS A 190 -10.18 9.00 6.74
C LYS A 190 -9.22 9.94 6.00
N LEU A 191 -9.65 10.40 4.83
CA LEU A 191 -8.84 11.20 3.92
C LEU A 191 -9.60 12.47 3.51
N GLU A 192 -8.94 13.61 3.61
CA GLU A 192 -9.41 14.86 3.02
C GLU A 192 -9.21 14.84 1.49
N THR A 193 -8.09 14.30 1.03
CA THR A 193 -7.74 14.19 -0.39
C THR A 193 -7.77 12.74 -0.83
N THR A 194 -8.42 12.46 -1.94
CA THR A 194 -8.50 11.14 -2.57
C THR A 194 -7.11 10.60 -2.89
N ALA A 195 -6.89 9.30 -2.61
CA ALA A 195 -5.69 8.59 -2.98
C ALA A 195 -5.98 7.57 -4.10
N ILE A 196 -5.20 7.63 -5.18
CA ILE A 196 -5.24 6.68 -6.28
C ILE A 196 -4.02 5.77 -6.15
N ILE A 197 -4.25 4.55 -5.69
CA ILE A 197 -3.21 3.59 -5.37
C ILE A 197 -2.95 2.70 -6.59
N ALA A 198 -1.72 2.77 -7.10
CA ALA A 198 -1.25 1.84 -8.14
C ALA A 198 -0.90 0.50 -7.49
N GLN A 199 -1.91 -0.34 -7.28
CA GLN A 199 -1.80 -1.59 -6.51
C GLN A 199 -0.77 -2.56 -7.09
N LYS A 200 -0.65 -2.61 -8.42
CA LYS A 200 0.34 -3.43 -9.15
C LYS A 200 1.48 -2.61 -9.76
N GLY A 201 1.66 -1.37 -9.30
CA GLY A 201 2.77 -0.50 -9.71
C GLY A 201 2.58 0.23 -11.04
N ASP A 202 1.39 0.19 -11.63
CA ASP A 202 1.07 0.92 -12.86
C ASP A 202 0.77 2.40 -12.54
N ILE A 203 1.83 3.18 -12.40
CA ILE A 203 1.77 4.63 -12.13
C ILE A 203 1.22 5.40 -13.32
N GLN A 204 1.48 4.94 -14.54
CA GLN A 204 1.01 5.61 -15.75
C GLN A 204 -0.52 5.61 -15.82
N SER A 205 -1.14 4.45 -15.67
CA SER A 205 -2.60 4.33 -15.64
C SER A 205 -3.22 5.06 -14.44
N ALA A 206 -2.55 5.05 -13.27
CA ALA A 206 -3.00 5.81 -12.11
C ALA A 206 -2.97 7.32 -12.36
N ASN A 207 -1.95 7.85 -13.05
CA ASN A 207 -1.89 9.25 -13.45
C ASN A 207 -2.94 9.62 -14.52
N LEU A 208 -3.21 8.74 -15.48
CA LEU A 208 -4.29 8.95 -16.45
C LEU A 208 -5.64 9.06 -15.74
N LEU A 209 -5.92 8.16 -14.81
CA LEU A 209 -7.15 8.19 -14.01
C LEU A 209 -7.23 9.47 -13.15
N LYS A 210 -6.14 9.87 -12.50
CA LYS A 210 -6.05 11.14 -11.76
C LYS A 210 -6.36 12.34 -12.63
N ASN A 211 -5.78 12.39 -13.84
CA ASN A 211 -5.98 13.51 -14.76
C ASN A 211 -7.43 13.60 -15.24
N GLN A 212 -8.10 12.47 -15.44
CA GLN A 212 -9.52 12.44 -15.81
C GLN A 212 -10.43 12.86 -14.65
N LEU A 213 -10.11 12.47 -13.42
CA LEU A 213 -10.84 12.90 -12.24
C LEU A 213 -10.56 14.37 -11.89
N GLY A 214 -9.39 14.90 -12.25
CA GLY A 214 -8.97 16.26 -11.88
C GLY A 214 -8.66 16.45 -10.39
N ILE A 215 -8.72 15.37 -9.59
CA ILE A 215 -8.52 15.37 -8.13
C ILE A 215 -7.67 14.18 -7.68
N GLY A 216 -7.22 14.24 -6.45
CA GLY A 216 -6.51 13.14 -5.80
C GLY A 216 -5.00 13.14 -5.99
N LYS A 217 -4.34 12.21 -5.31
CA LYS A 217 -2.89 11.96 -5.37
C LYS A 217 -2.63 10.52 -5.76
N VAL A 218 -1.65 10.28 -6.63
CA VAL A 218 -1.22 8.93 -7.00
C VAL A 218 -0.25 8.41 -5.95
N GLU A 219 -0.45 7.17 -5.52
CA GLU A 219 0.43 6.46 -4.60
C GLU A 219 0.89 5.13 -5.21
N SER A 220 2.19 4.89 -5.23
CA SER A 220 2.76 3.60 -5.59
C SER A 220 2.93 2.73 -4.33
N SER A 221 1.85 2.05 -3.95
CA SER A 221 1.85 1.12 -2.83
C SER A 221 0.87 -0.01 -3.09
N SER A 222 1.05 -1.15 -2.40
CA SER A 222 0.10 -2.27 -2.49
C SER A 222 -0.82 -2.33 -1.27
N THR A 223 -1.23 -1.16 -0.77
CA THR A 223 -2.09 -1.02 0.41
C THR A 223 -3.57 -0.93 0.09
N GLY A 224 -3.94 -0.96 -1.19
CA GLY A 224 -5.32 -0.97 -1.67
C GLY A 224 -5.97 -2.36 -1.64
N ALA A 225 -7.04 -2.53 -2.40
CA ALA A 225 -7.71 -3.82 -2.57
C ALA A 225 -6.80 -4.78 -3.34
N LEU A 226 -6.61 -6.00 -2.80
CA LEU A 226 -5.63 -6.97 -3.28
C LEU A 226 -5.81 -7.40 -4.73
N ASP A 227 -7.05 -7.50 -5.15
CA ASP A 227 -7.45 -8.03 -6.44
C ASP A 227 -7.71 -6.92 -7.48
N SER A 228 -7.38 -5.66 -7.14
CA SER A 228 -7.47 -4.53 -8.08
C SER A 228 -6.14 -4.27 -8.80
N ASP A 229 -6.21 -3.60 -9.94
CA ASP A 229 -5.07 -2.98 -10.60
C ASP A 229 -4.80 -1.59 -10.00
N LEU A 230 -5.89 -0.83 -9.79
CA LEU A 230 -5.89 0.46 -9.11
C LEU A 230 -6.92 0.44 -7.97
N THR A 231 -6.63 1.15 -6.89
CA THR A 231 -7.61 1.40 -5.81
C THR A 231 -7.79 2.90 -5.63
N ILE A 232 -9.03 3.36 -5.68
CA ILE A 232 -9.38 4.73 -5.34
C ILE A 232 -9.86 4.74 -3.90
N ARG A 233 -9.10 5.34 -2.99
CA ARG A 233 -9.57 5.72 -1.66
C ARG A 233 -10.17 7.11 -1.73
N VAL A 234 -11.47 7.15 -1.72
CA VAL A 234 -12.25 8.38 -1.87
C VAL A 234 -12.10 9.25 -0.63
N GLY A 235 -11.57 10.45 -0.78
CA GLY A 235 -11.49 11.50 0.22
C GLY A 235 -12.67 12.47 0.14
N ASP A 236 -12.69 13.47 1.05
CA ASP A 236 -13.76 14.46 1.11
C ASP A 236 -13.80 15.37 -0.14
N ASP A 237 -12.70 15.52 -0.87
CA ASP A 237 -12.58 16.27 -2.13
C ASP A 237 -13.49 15.72 -3.25
N VAL A 238 -13.83 14.42 -3.23
CA VAL A 238 -14.71 13.80 -4.24
C VAL A 238 -16.16 14.30 -4.13
N ASP A 239 -16.64 14.63 -2.93
CA ASP A 239 -18.04 15.07 -2.76
C ASP A 239 -18.28 16.36 -3.52
N GLN A 240 -17.41 17.35 -3.34
CA GLN A 240 -17.46 18.63 -4.06
C GLN A 240 -17.27 18.45 -5.57
N PHE A 241 -16.36 17.56 -5.98
CA PHE A 241 -16.14 17.25 -7.38
C PHE A 241 -17.39 16.66 -8.04
N LEU A 242 -18.04 15.67 -7.43
CA LEU A 242 -19.22 15.02 -7.99
C LEU A 242 -20.45 15.94 -8.04
N ASP A 243 -20.57 16.88 -7.10
CA ASP A 243 -21.64 17.88 -7.09
C ASP A 243 -21.47 18.90 -8.23
N ALA A 244 -20.23 19.24 -8.57
CA ALA A 244 -19.92 20.10 -9.71
C ALA A 244 -20.14 19.45 -11.09
N GLN A 245 -20.32 18.12 -11.16
CA GLN A 245 -20.54 17.36 -12.40
C GLN A 245 -22.04 17.03 -12.65
N GLN A 246 -22.94 17.44 -11.78
CA GLN A 246 -24.39 17.29 -11.95
C GLN A 246 -24.99 18.50 -12.66
#